data_64f9f32b9a1f678f756f009b30e270e1
#
_entry.id   64f9f32b9a1f678f756f009b30e270e1
#
_cell.length_a   1.000
_cell.length_b   1.000
_cell.length_c   1.000
_cell.angle_alpha   90.00
_cell.angle_beta   90.00
_cell.angle_gamma   90.00
#
_symmetry.space_group_name_H-M   'P 1'
#
loop_
_entity.id
_entity.type
_entity.pdbx_description
1 polymer ?
#
loop_
_entity_poly.entity_id
_entity_poly.type
_entity_poly.pdbx_seq_one_letter_code
_entity_poly.pdbx_strand_id
1 'polypeptide(L)'
;MRRPFAAAVRSILVDTSTDLRAQALANDVGRVDAILFTHTHADHVFGIDDVRRFNQMQQAAIPCFADASTVASLRQMFAYIFEPPRQKGGGLPQLSVFPLAGAFSLGGVEIAPIELWHGVLPVLGFRLGSFAYLTDCNRIPDASFERLAGVKTLIIDALRQRPHSTHFSVDEATAVAARIGVERAYLTHISHDLGHASTNASLPAGVELAYDGLVIEVER
;
A
#
# COMPACT_ATOMS: atom_id res chain seq x y z
N MET A 1 9.66 -6.42 -27.05
CA MET A 1 9.74 -5.86 -25.69
C MET A 1 10.06 -6.99 -24.71
N ARG A 2 11.23 -6.98 -24.06
CA ARG A 2 11.55 -7.95 -22.99
C ARG A 2 10.69 -7.63 -21.80
N ARG A 3 9.94 -8.61 -21.27
CA ARG A 3 9.21 -8.49 -20.00
C ARG A 3 10.26 -8.38 -18.87
N PRO A 4 10.44 -7.25 -18.18
CA PRO A 4 11.54 -7.07 -17.24
C PRO A 4 11.41 -7.81 -15.90
N PHE A 5 10.31 -8.58 -15.69
CA PHE A 5 9.95 -9.12 -14.37
C PHE A 5 9.77 -10.64 -14.39
N ALA A 6 10.69 -11.37 -15.06
CA ALA A 6 10.63 -12.84 -15.14
C ALA A 6 11.15 -13.57 -13.88
N ALA A 7 11.75 -12.85 -12.92
CA ALA A 7 12.21 -13.46 -11.67
C ALA A 7 11.04 -13.70 -10.71
N ALA A 8 11.11 -14.74 -9.89
CA ALA A 8 10.12 -14.99 -8.84
C ALA A 8 10.12 -13.81 -7.85
N VAL A 9 9.00 -13.10 -7.77
CA VAL A 9 8.77 -12.05 -6.76
C VAL A 9 8.39 -12.73 -5.46
N ARG A 10 9.08 -12.37 -4.38
CA ARG A 10 8.88 -12.94 -3.03
C ARG A 10 8.34 -11.90 -2.04
N SER A 11 8.62 -10.62 -2.28
CA SER A 11 8.26 -9.55 -1.37
C SER A 11 7.85 -8.31 -2.16
N ILE A 12 6.63 -7.84 -1.94
CA ILE A 12 6.10 -6.57 -2.46
C ILE A 12 5.82 -5.68 -1.27
N LEU A 13 6.38 -4.48 -1.29
CA LEU A 13 6.10 -3.46 -0.30
C LEU A 13 5.00 -2.53 -0.84
N VAL A 14 4.02 -2.20 -0.01
CA VAL A 14 3.06 -1.13 -0.31
C VAL A 14 3.45 0.08 0.53
N ASP A 15 3.78 1.17 -0.14
CA ASP A 15 4.29 2.41 0.40
C ASP A 15 5.65 2.28 1.15
N THR A 16 6.24 3.42 1.50
CA THR A 16 7.47 3.55 2.27
C THR A 16 7.24 4.54 3.40
N SER A 17 6.63 4.07 4.48
CA SER A 17 6.29 4.92 5.63
C SER A 17 7.53 5.57 6.25
N THR A 18 7.34 6.62 7.04
CA THR A 18 8.40 7.27 7.83
C THR A 18 9.12 6.31 8.76
N ASP A 19 8.42 5.26 9.24
CA ASP A 19 8.94 4.23 10.15
C ASP A 19 9.43 2.96 9.44
N LEU A 20 9.57 2.99 8.10
CA LEU A 20 9.93 1.83 7.28
C LEU A 20 11.12 1.04 7.85
N ARG A 21 12.18 1.76 8.28
CA ARG A 21 13.37 1.10 8.82
C ARG A 21 13.05 0.33 10.11
N ALA A 22 12.34 0.95 11.03
CA ALA A 22 11.96 0.31 12.29
C ALA A 22 11.04 -0.89 12.05
N GLN A 23 10.06 -0.74 11.18
CA GLN A 23 9.12 -1.80 10.79
C GLN A 23 9.83 -2.97 10.10
N ALA A 24 10.74 -2.69 9.17
CA ALA A 24 11.50 -3.72 8.47
C ALA A 24 12.40 -4.52 9.42
N LEU A 25 13.05 -3.87 10.38
CA LEU A 25 13.87 -4.54 11.40
C LEU A 25 13.04 -5.36 12.37
N ALA A 26 11.90 -4.85 12.83
CA ALA A 26 11.02 -5.53 13.77
C ALA A 26 10.37 -6.79 13.16
N ASN A 27 10.17 -6.82 11.85
CA ASN A 27 9.51 -7.92 11.13
C ASN A 27 10.45 -8.73 10.24
N ASP A 28 11.76 -8.62 10.42
CA ASP A 28 12.80 -9.35 9.66
C ASP A 28 12.64 -9.24 8.12
N VAL A 29 12.19 -8.06 7.64
CA VAL A 29 12.05 -7.81 6.20
C VAL A 29 13.44 -7.58 5.59
N GLY A 30 14.02 -8.63 5.03
CA GLY A 30 15.35 -8.59 4.41
C GLY A 30 15.34 -8.38 2.89
N ARG A 31 14.18 -8.33 2.24
CA ARG A 31 14.04 -8.26 0.79
C ARG A 31 12.83 -7.45 0.36
N VAL A 32 12.98 -6.66 -0.70
CA VAL A 32 11.88 -5.96 -1.40
C VAL A 32 12.10 -6.09 -2.90
N ASP A 33 11.24 -6.83 -3.57
CA ASP A 33 11.35 -7.07 -5.02
C ASP A 33 10.61 -6.01 -5.85
N ALA A 34 9.61 -5.36 -5.26
CA ALA A 34 8.88 -4.26 -5.86
C ALA A 34 8.21 -3.38 -4.80
N ILE A 35 7.91 -2.13 -5.17
CA ILE A 35 7.15 -1.21 -4.34
C ILE A 35 5.92 -0.75 -5.13
N LEU A 36 4.76 -0.76 -4.47
CA LEU A 36 3.51 -0.18 -4.96
C LEU A 36 3.24 1.08 -4.14
N PHE A 37 3.13 2.24 -4.77
CA PHE A 37 2.78 3.47 -4.08
C PHE A 37 1.29 3.80 -4.26
N THR A 38 0.62 4.06 -3.14
CA THR A 38 -0.79 4.45 -3.11
C THR A 38 -0.95 5.92 -3.49
N HIS A 39 -0.18 6.80 -2.85
CA HIS A 39 -0.15 8.25 -3.05
C HIS A 39 1.11 8.87 -2.41
N THR A 40 1.19 10.20 -2.31
CA THR A 40 2.44 10.90 -1.92
C THR A 40 2.37 11.66 -0.58
N HIS A 41 1.45 11.32 0.32
CA HIS A 41 1.52 11.88 1.67
C HIS A 41 2.77 11.39 2.41
N ALA A 42 3.23 12.19 3.37
CA ALA A 42 4.52 11.99 4.03
C ALA A 42 4.67 10.62 4.68
N ASP A 43 3.62 10.16 5.36
CA ASP A 43 3.55 8.86 6.03
C ASP A 43 3.55 7.66 5.08
N HIS A 44 3.38 7.88 3.77
CA HIS A 44 3.44 6.86 2.71
C HIS A 44 4.75 6.87 1.93
N VAL A 45 5.51 7.98 1.90
CA VAL A 45 6.67 8.06 1.00
C VAL A 45 7.97 8.51 1.65
N PHE A 46 7.97 9.07 2.87
CA PHE A 46 9.18 9.66 3.43
C PHE A 46 10.22 8.66 3.96
N GLY A 47 9.91 7.38 4.02
CA GLY A 47 10.90 6.31 4.26
C GLY A 47 11.61 5.82 2.99
N ILE A 48 11.38 6.45 1.83
CA ILE A 48 11.91 6.02 0.53
C ILE A 48 13.46 5.93 0.52
N ASP A 49 14.15 6.76 1.28
CA ASP A 49 15.62 6.74 1.35
C ASP A 49 16.15 5.46 2.02
N ASP A 50 15.42 4.88 2.96
CA ASP A 50 15.82 3.64 3.64
C ASP A 50 15.79 2.41 2.70
N VAL A 51 15.08 2.51 1.56
CA VAL A 51 15.04 1.46 0.53
C VAL A 51 16.43 1.13 -0.04
N ARG A 52 17.37 2.08 0.01
CA ARG A 52 18.76 1.86 -0.42
C ARG A 52 19.42 0.65 0.24
N ARG A 53 19.01 0.30 1.47
CA ARG A 53 19.55 -0.87 2.15
C ARG A 53 19.17 -2.16 1.44
N PHE A 54 17.94 -2.27 0.97
CA PHE A 54 17.48 -3.42 0.18
C PHE A 54 18.23 -3.49 -1.17
N ASN A 55 18.45 -2.34 -1.84
CA ASN A 55 19.28 -2.32 -3.06
C ASN A 55 20.69 -2.87 -2.81
N GLN A 56 21.33 -2.47 -1.70
CA GLN A 56 22.67 -2.94 -1.34
C GLN A 56 22.69 -4.46 -1.06
N MET A 57 21.70 -4.97 -0.33
CA MET A 57 21.60 -6.39 0.01
C MET A 57 21.29 -7.26 -1.22
N GLN A 58 20.44 -6.76 -2.13
CA GLN A 58 19.98 -7.46 -3.32
C GLN A 58 20.87 -7.24 -4.55
N GLN A 59 21.76 -6.22 -4.52
CA GLN A 59 22.59 -5.75 -5.65
C GLN A 59 21.73 -5.46 -6.90
N ALA A 60 20.55 -4.88 -6.70
CA ALA A 60 19.56 -4.64 -7.75
C ALA A 60 18.77 -3.35 -7.50
N ALA A 61 18.37 -2.68 -8.60
CA ALA A 61 17.36 -1.65 -8.55
C ALA A 61 15.97 -2.25 -8.28
N ILE A 62 15.13 -1.52 -7.52
CA ILE A 62 13.78 -1.96 -7.17
C ILE A 62 12.77 -1.25 -8.07
N PRO A 63 11.94 -2.00 -8.82
CA PRO A 63 10.85 -1.42 -9.58
C PRO A 63 9.75 -0.90 -8.65
N CYS A 64 9.26 0.30 -8.95
CA CYS A 64 8.20 0.97 -8.22
C CYS A 64 7.05 1.28 -9.18
N PHE A 65 5.83 1.12 -8.71
CA PHE A 65 4.63 1.28 -9.51
C PHE A 65 3.64 2.22 -8.81
N ALA A 66 3.11 3.20 -9.53
CA ALA A 66 2.15 4.18 -9.05
C ALA A 66 1.34 4.75 -10.21
N ASP A 67 0.32 5.56 -9.94
CA ASP A 67 -0.30 6.38 -11.00
C ASP A 67 0.67 7.45 -11.52
N ALA A 68 0.33 8.05 -12.67
CA ALA A 68 1.23 9.00 -13.34
C ALA A 68 1.49 10.27 -12.50
N SER A 69 0.50 10.72 -11.72
CA SER A 69 0.62 11.92 -10.88
C SER A 69 1.53 11.66 -9.69
N THR A 70 1.40 10.52 -9.06
CA THR A 70 2.28 10.03 -7.99
C THR A 70 3.72 9.87 -8.48
N VAL A 71 3.93 9.30 -9.68
CA VAL A 71 5.26 9.20 -10.31
C VAL A 71 5.89 10.58 -10.50
N ALA A 72 5.13 11.55 -11.01
CA ALA A 72 5.63 12.92 -11.21
C ALA A 72 6.02 13.58 -9.88
N SER A 73 5.16 13.44 -8.86
CA SER A 73 5.40 13.99 -7.52
C SER A 73 6.60 13.35 -6.83
N LEU A 74 6.75 12.02 -6.90
CA LEU A 74 7.93 11.32 -6.36
C LEU A 74 9.23 11.81 -7.00
N ARG A 75 9.24 12.01 -8.32
CA ARG A 75 10.42 12.55 -9.03
C ARG A 75 10.76 13.97 -8.62
N GLN A 76 9.75 14.79 -8.32
CA GLN A 76 9.96 16.15 -7.85
C GLN A 76 10.44 16.19 -6.39
N MET A 77 9.76 15.46 -5.49
CA MET A 77 10.05 15.45 -4.06
C MET A 77 11.42 14.83 -3.74
N PHE A 78 11.77 13.78 -4.48
CA PHE A 78 13.01 13.02 -4.28
C PHE A 78 13.95 13.12 -5.51
N ALA A 79 14.07 14.32 -6.08
CA ALA A 79 14.87 14.56 -7.29
C ALA A 79 16.29 13.99 -7.19
N TYR A 80 16.91 14.02 -5.99
CA TYR A 80 18.25 13.49 -5.76
C TYR A 80 18.38 11.98 -6.02
N ILE A 81 17.27 11.21 -5.98
CA ILE A 81 17.23 9.77 -6.31
C ILE A 81 17.23 9.57 -7.83
N PHE A 82 16.52 10.43 -8.56
CA PHE A 82 16.20 10.24 -9.97
C PHE A 82 17.07 11.06 -10.94
N GLU A 83 17.71 12.11 -10.43
CA GLU A 83 18.64 12.94 -11.21
C GLU A 83 20.08 12.39 -11.14
N PRO A 84 20.92 12.70 -12.13
CA PRO A 84 22.33 12.36 -12.06
C PRO A 84 22.97 12.91 -10.79
N PRO A 85 23.71 12.11 -10.01
CA PRO A 85 24.29 12.57 -8.75
C PRO A 85 25.32 13.66 -8.98
N ARG A 86 25.15 14.79 -8.29
CA ARG A 86 26.11 15.92 -8.32
C ARG A 86 27.40 15.61 -7.54
N GLN A 87 27.33 14.68 -6.60
CA GLN A 87 28.44 14.28 -5.74
C GLN A 87 28.67 12.77 -5.84
N LYS A 88 29.92 12.36 -5.94
CA LYS A 88 30.34 10.96 -5.88
C LYS A 88 30.55 10.56 -4.42
N GLY A 89 29.99 9.43 -4.02
CA GLY A 89 30.07 8.89 -2.65
C GLY A 89 28.72 8.98 -1.92
N GLY A 90 28.43 8.00 -1.08
CA GLY A 90 27.13 7.79 -0.46
C GLY A 90 26.22 6.92 -1.32
N GLY A 91 25.46 6.02 -0.69
CA GLY A 91 24.47 5.18 -1.38
C GLY A 91 23.17 5.94 -1.56
N LEU A 92 22.70 6.09 -2.78
CA LEU A 92 21.35 6.54 -3.09
C LEU A 92 20.44 5.33 -3.31
N PRO A 93 19.14 5.43 -3.03
CA PRO A 93 18.18 4.43 -3.49
C PRO A 93 18.26 4.25 -5.00
N GLN A 94 18.23 2.99 -5.46
CA GLN A 94 18.18 2.65 -6.87
C GLN A 94 16.76 2.19 -7.21
N LEU A 95 15.96 3.11 -7.71
CA LEU A 95 14.53 2.92 -7.99
C LEU A 95 14.25 3.12 -9.47
N SER A 96 13.41 2.25 -10.05
CA SER A 96 12.87 2.37 -11.40
C SER A 96 11.37 2.57 -11.30
N VAL A 97 10.88 3.80 -11.50
CA VAL A 97 9.48 4.14 -11.29
C VAL A 97 8.70 4.07 -12.60
N PHE A 98 7.60 3.32 -12.59
CA PHE A 98 6.73 3.04 -13.74
C PHE A 98 5.30 3.52 -13.47
N PRO A 99 4.70 4.31 -14.37
CA PRO A 99 3.29 4.66 -14.26
C PRO A 99 2.42 3.44 -14.59
N LEU A 100 1.39 3.21 -13.75
CA LEU A 100 0.38 2.18 -13.95
C LEU A 100 -0.69 2.66 -14.93
N ALA A 101 -0.99 1.82 -15.93
CA ALA A 101 -2.08 2.03 -16.87
C ALA A 101 -3.26 1.04 -16.68
N GLY A 102 -3.12 0.10 -15.75
CA GLY A 102 -4.12 -0.95 -15.48
C GLY A 102 -3.50 -2.13 -14.74
N ALA A 103 -4.20 -3.25 -14.73
CA ALA A 103 -3.71 -4.49 -14.11
C ALA A 103 -2.46 -5.01 -14.82
N PHE A 104 -1.55 -5.59 -14.04
CA PHE A 104 -0.30 -6.16 -14.54
C PHE A 104 0.10 -7.39 -13.71
N SER A 105 1.01 -8.18 -14.25
CA SER A 105 1.55 -9.35 -13.53
C SER A 105 2.97 -9.09 -13.05
N LEU A 106 3.22 -9.39 -11.79
CA LEU A 106 4.53 -9.29 -11.15
C LEU A 106 4.87 -10.63 -10.49
N GLY A 107 5.87 -11.33 -11.03
CA GLY A 107 6.28 -12.65 -10.52
C GLY A 107 5.18 -13.71 -10.51
N GLY A 108 4.21 -13.62 -11.40
CA GLY A 108 3.07 -14.54 -11.49
C GLY A 108 1.88 -14.16 -10.61
N VAL A 109 1.98 -13.06 -9.85
CA VAL A 109 0.86 -12.47 -9.12
C VAL A 109 0.24 -11.38 -9.98
N GLU A 110 -1.08 -11.45 -10.19
CA GLU A 110 -1.82 -10.37 -10.83
C GLU A 110 -2.10 -9.27 -9.81
N ILE A 111 -1.75 -8.04 -10.18
CA ILE A 111 -1.95 -6.83 -9.37
C ILE A 111 -2.86 -5.90 -10.14
N ALA A 112 -4.02 -5.59 -9.57
CA ALA A 112 -4.96 -4.64 -10.14
C ALA A 112 -5.01 -3.37 -9.28
N PRO A 113 -4.68 -2.19 -9.84
CA PRO A 113 -4.89 -0.93 -9.15
C PRO A 113 -6.38 -0.65 -9.02
N ILE A 114 -6.78 -0.21 -7.84
CA ILE A 114 -8.15 0.16 -7.49
C ILE A 114 -8.17 1.67 -7.24
N GLU A 115 -8.93 2.40 -8.04
CA GLU A 115 -9.10 3.84 -7.86
C GLU A 115 -9.93 4.13 -6.62
N LEU A 116 -9.43 5.00 -5.75
CA LEU A 116 -10.05 5.44 -4.52
C LEU A 116 -10.00 6.96 -4.41
N TRP A 117 -10.75 7.53 -3.50
CA TRP A 117 -10.73 8.95 -3.20
C TRP A 117 -10.40 9.21 -1.73
N HIS A 118 -9.38 10.03 -1.53
CA HIS A 118 -9.00 10.60 -0.25
C HIS A 118 -9.45 12.07 -0.22
N GLY A 119 -10.70 12.30 0.17
CA GLY A 119 -11.37 13.59 -0.04
C GLY A 119 -11.52 13.90 -1.52
N VAL A 120 -10.76 14.88 -2.01
CA VAL A 120 -10.71 15.28 -3.43
C VAL A 120 -9.49 14.69 -4.18
N LEU A 121 -8.57 14.06 -3.46
CA LEU A 121 -7.35 13.47 -4.04
C LEU A 121 -7.66 12.05 -4.53
N PRO A 122 -7.42 11.73 -5.81
CA PRO A 122 -7.43 10.35 -6.27
C PRO A 122 -6.19 9.62 -5.73
N VAL A 123 -6.39 8.42 -5.20
CA VAL A 123 -5.34 7.56 -4.67
C VAL A 123 -5.55 6.13 -5.15
N LEU A 124 -4.54 5.27 -5.02
CA LEU A 124 -4.63 3.87 -5.41
C LEU A 124 -4.71 2.95 -4.19
N GLY A 125 -5.67 2.03 -4.23
CA GLY A 125 -5.55 0.74 -3.55
C GLY A 125 -5.05 -0.33 -4.51
N PHE A 126 -4.82 -1.54 -4.00
CA PHE A 126 -4.32 -2.65 -4.79
C PHE A 126 -5.09 -3.94 -4.47
N ARG A 127 -5.47 -4.66 -5.52
CA ARG A 127 -6.01 -6.01 -5.41
C ARG A 127 -4.96 -7.02 -5.92
N LEU A 128 -4.75 -8.09 -5.15
CA LEU A 128 -3.86 -9.21 -5.45
C LEU A 128 -4.66 -10.52 -5.29
N GLY A 129 -5.22 -11.05 -6.38
CA GLY A 129 -6.09 -12.22 -6.33
C GLY A 129 -7.33 -12.00 -5.45
N SER A 130 -7.47 -12.78 -4.38
CA SER A 130 -8.57 -12.68 -3.40
C SER A 130 -8.33 -11.67 -2.26
N PHE A 131 -7.20 -10.96 -2.28
CA PHE A 131 -6.81 -9.95 -1.29
C PHE A 131 -6.90 -8.54 -1.87
N ALA A 132 -7.34 -7.56 -1.05
CA ALA A 132 -7.27 -6.14 -1.39
C ALA A 132 -6.75 -5.30 -0.22
N TYR A 133 -5.98 -4.25 -0.56
CA TYR A 133 -5.45 -3.24 0.35
C TYR A 133 -5.94 -1.86 -0.09
N LEU A 134 -6.78 -1.23 0.70
CA LEU A 134 -7.46 0.03 0.40
C LEU A 134 -7.22 1.01 1.56
N THR A 135 -6.13 1.78 1.48
CA THR A 135 -5.78 2.75 2.53
C THR A 135 -6.05 4.17 2.07
N ASP A 136 -6.19 5.06 3.07
CA ASP A 136 -6.35 6.50 2.91
C ASP A 136 -7.48 6.87 1.95
N CYS A 137 -8.68 6.46 2.32
CA CYS A 137 -9.84 6.77 1.49
C CYS A 137 -11.11 6.97 2.32
N ASN A 138 -12.00 7.80 1.77
CA ASN A 138 -13.36 7.97 2.29
C ASN A 138 -14.43 7.72 1.22
N ARG A 139 -14.01 7.31 0.02
CA ARG A 139 -14.93 6.99 -1.07
C ARG A 139 -14.32 6.01 -2.05
N ILE A 140 -15.11 5.03 -2.45
CA ILE A 140 -14.79 4.05 -3.48
C ILE A 140 -15.79 4.23 -4.63
N PRO A 141 -15.35 4.53 -5.87
CA PRO A 141 -16.23 4.61 -7.04
C PRO A 141 -16.92 3.28 -7.33
N ASP A 142 -18.11 3.30 -7.93
CA ASP A 142 -18.84 2.06 -8.26
C ASP A 142 -18.06 1.15 -9.21
N ALA A 143 -17.36 1.71 -10.19
CA ALA A 143 -16.46 0.95 -11.07
C ALA A 143 -15.32 0.25 -10.32
N SER A 144 -14.88 0.79 -9.18
CA SER A 144 -13.88 0.16 -8.31
C SER A 144 -14.50 -0.96 -7.48
N PHE A 145 -15.76 -0.85 -7.05
CA PHE A 145 -16.48 -1.96 -6.41
C PHE A 145 -16.60 -3.18 -7.32
N GLU A 146 -16.85 -2.98 -8.63
CA GLU A 146 -16.89 -4.08 -9.59
C GLU A 146 -15.56 -4.85 -9.65
N ARG A 147 -14.43 -4.13 -9.54
CA ARG A 147 -13.09 -4.73 -9.51
C ARG A 147 -12.78 -5.45 -8.20
N LEU A 148 -13.51 -5.17 -7.13
CA LEU A 148 -13.36 -5.82 -5.82
C LEU A 148 -14.24 -7.07 -5.67
N ALA A 149 -15.06 -7.41 -6.66
CA ALA A 149 -15.89 -8.61 -6.64
C ALA A 149 -15.02 -9.87 -6.46
N GLY A 150 -15.38 -10.73 -5.48
CA GLY A 150 -14.66 -11.95 -5.15
C GLY A 150 -13.41 -11.75 -4.28
N VAL A 151 -13.16 -10.55 -3.74
CA VAL A 151 -12.18 -10.33 -2.67
C VAL A 151 -12.70 -11.01 -1.39
N LYS A 152 -11.86 -11.83 -0.77
CA LYS A 152 -12.18 -12.54 0.48
C LYS A 152 -11.55 -11.88 1.70
N THR A 153 -10.37 -11.30 1.53
CA THR A 153 -9.64 -10.62 2.61
C THR A 153 -9.38 -9.17 2.22
N LEU A 154 -9.79 -8.25 3.07
CA LEU A 154 -9.68 -6.81 2.86
C LEU A 154 -8.88 -6.16 3.99
N ILE A 155 -7.92 -5.32 3.64
CA ILE A 155 -7.37 -4.31 4.54
C ILE A 155 -7.93 -2.97 4.07
N ILE A 156 -8.54 -2.20 4.97
CA ILE A 156 -9.20 -0.95 4.63
C ILE A 156 -8.97 0.13 5.68
N ASP A 157 -8.87 1.36 5.22
CA ASP A 157 -8.81 2.57 6.05
C ASP A 157 -10.00 2.67 7.02
N ALA A 158 -9.74 2.96 8.30
CA ALA A 158 -10.75 3.26 9.31
C ALA A 158 -10.16 4.15 10.41
N LEU A 159 -10.09 5.45 10.16
CA LEU A 159 -9.35 6.38 10.99
C LEU A 159 -9.84 6.45 12.44
N ARG A 160 -11.17 6.52 12.66
CA ARG A 160 -11.79 6.75 13.96
C ARG A 160 -13.30 6.43 13.95
N GLN A 161 -13.95 6.50 15.13
CA GLN A 161 -15.42 6.29 15.20
C GLN A 161 -16.22 7.39 14.49
N ARG A 162 -15.83 8.64 14.65
CA ARG A 162 -16.55 9.79 14.06
C ARG A 162 -16.20 9.95 12.58
N PRO A 163 -17.13 10.36 11.71
CA PRO A 163 -16.87 10.65 10.32
C PRO A 163 -15.68 11.61 10.12
N HIS A 164 -14.95 11.43 9.04
CA HIS A 164 -13.84 12.26 8.62
C HIS A 164 -13.99 12.70 7.16
N SER A 165 -13.47 13.87 6.81
CA SER A 165 -13.62 14.43 5.46
C SER A 165 -12.82 13.67 4.39
N THR A 166 -11.82 12.90 4.77
CA THR A 166 -10.90 12.23 3.84
C THR A 166 -10.66 10.76 4.13
N HIS A 167 -11.09 10.24 5.27
CA HIS A 167 -10.94 8.85 5.70
C HIS A 167 -12.29 8.24 6.07
N PHE A 168 -12.43 6.93 5.94
CA PHE A 168 -13.57 6.22 6.49
C PHE A 168 -13.55 6.25 8.02
N SER A 169 -14.71 6.31 8.62
CA SER A 169 -14.94 5.91 10.01
C SER A 169 -15.00 4.37 10.12
N VAL A 170 -14.94 3.85 11.33
CA VAL A 170 -15.08 2.41 11.60
C VAL A 170 -16.38 1.84 11.02
N ASP A 171 -17.50 2.55 11.20
CA ASP A 171 -18.81 2.11 10.70
C ASP A 171 -18.85 2.12 9.16
N GLU A 172 -18.31 3.17 8.52
CA GLU A 172 -18.25 3.27 7.06
C GLU A 172 -17.35 2.19 6.45
N ALA A 173 -16.17 1.93 7.03
CA ALA A 173 -15.28 0.86 6.59
C ALA A 173 -15.92 -0.53 6.74
N THR A 174 -16.62 -0.76 7.85
CA THR A 174 -17.38 -1.99 8.09
C THR A 174 -18.50 -2.18 7.06
N ALA A 175 -19.22 -1.11 6.72
CA ALA A 175 -20.27 -1.14 5.70
C ALA A 175 -19.67 -1.44 4.29
N VAL A 176 -18.50 -0.89 3.98
CA VAL A 176 -17.76 -1.20 2.73
C VAL A 176 -17.37 -2.67 2.69
N ALA A 177 -16.83 -3.22 3.76
CA ALA A 177 -16.47 -4.64 3.85
C ALA A 177 -17.69 -5.55 3.61
N ALA A 178 -18.83 -5.22 4.23
CA ALA A 178 -20.10 -5.93 4.03
C ALA A 178 -20.60 -5.80 2.58
N ARG A 179 -20.50 -4.60 1.95
CA ARG A 179 -20.90 -4.38 0.56
C ARG A 179 -20.07 -5.20 -0.42
N ILE A 180 -18.77 -5.35 -0.19
CA ILE A 180 -17.90 -6.20 -1.02
C ILE A 180 -18.19 -7.67 -0.77
N GLY A 181 -18.64 -8.04 0.44
CA GLY A 181 -18.94 -9.41 0.83
C GLY A 181 -17.68 -10.20 1.20
N VAL A 182 -16.71 -9.56 1.85
CA VAL A 182 -15.46 -10.21 2.26
C VAL A 182 -15.67 -11.15 3.44
N GLU A 183 -14.85 -12.19 3.54
CA GLU A 183 -14.85 -13.12 4.68
C GLU A 183 -14.13 -12.53 5.89
N ARG A 184 -13.07 -11.72 5.65
CA ARG A 184 -12.27 -11.05 6.68
C ARG A 184 -11.93 -9.64 6.27
N ALA A 185 -12.07 -8.69 7.20
CA ALA A 185 -11.65 -7.32 7.03
C ALA A 185 -10.75 -6.88 8.20
N TYR A 186 -9.66 -6.22 7.87
CA TYR A 186 -8.73 -5.64 8.83
C TYR A 186 -8.71 -4.14 8.65
N LEU A 187 -9.11 -3.41 9.70
CA LEU A 187 -9.18 -1.96 9.71
C LEU A 187 -7.79 -1.40 10.04
N THR A 188 -7.27 -0.57 9.16
CA THR A 188 -5.94 0.06 9.29
C THR A 188 -6.03 1.58 9.33
N HIS A 189 -4.89 2.27 9.37
CA HIS A 189 -4.79 3.73 9.45
C HIS A 189 -5.52 4.32 10.66
N ILE A 190 -5.52 3.60 11.78
CA ILE A 190 -6.25 3.96 12.99
C ILE A 190 -5.56 5.08 13.76
N SER A 191 -6.33 6.08 14.21
CA SER A 191 -5.83 7.15 15.05
C SER A 191 -5.77 6.74 16.53
N HIS A 192 -5.11 7.57 17.33
CA HIS A 192 -5.05 7.40 18.78
C HIS A 192 -6.43 7.51 19.49
N ASP A 193 -7.47 7.94 18.79
CA ASP A 193 -8.85 7.98 19.30
C ASP A 193 -9.47 6.59 19.48
N LEU A 194 -8.90 5.54 18.85
CA LEU A 194 -9.41 4.19 18.90
C LEU A 194 -8.66 3.34 19.92
N GLY A 195 -9.31 2.96 20.99
CA GLY A 195 -8.80 1.92 21.88
C GLY A 195 -8.90 0.54 21.21
N HIS A 196 -7.76 -0.11 20.92
CA HIS A 196 -7.71 -1.33 20.11
C HIS A 196 -8.62 -2.44 20.67
N ALA A 197 -8.49 -2.80 21.96
CA ALA A 197 -9.29 -3.87 22.57
C ALA A 197 -10.78 -3.54 22.65
N SER A 198 -11.11 -2.28 23.03
CA SER A 198 -12.51 -1.86 23.16
C SER A 198 -13.23 -1.77 21.80
N THR A 199 -12.52 -1.30 20.78
CA THR A 199 -13.09 -1.24 19.43
C THR A 199 -13.28 -2.65 18.87
N ASN A 200 -12.29 -3.53 18.97
CA ASN A 200 -12.44 -4.92 18.53
C ASN A 200 -13.61 -5.66 19.19
N ALA A 201 -13.88 -5.39 20.46
CA ALA A 201 -15.00 -6.01 21.17
C ALA A 201 -16.38 -5.59 20.62
N SER A 202 -16.45 -4.48 19.88
CA SER A 202 -17.70 -3.96 19.29
C SER A 202 -17.85 -4.23 17.79
N LEU A 203 -16.80 -4.72 17.13
CA LEU A 203 -16.82 -5.01 15.69
C LEU A 203 -17.62 -6.28 15.39
N PRO A 204 -18.27 -6.37 14.22
CA PRO A 204 -18.98 -7.58 13.81
C PRO A 204 -17.99 -8.72 13.52
N ALA A 205 -18.48 -9.95 13.51
CA ALA A 205 -17.68 -11.12 13.19
C ALA A 205 -16.98 -10.97 11.82
N GLY A 206 -15.71 -11.32 11.76
CA GLY A 206 -14.88 -11.20 10.53
C GLY A 206 -14.28 -9.82 10.30
N VAL A 207 -14.52 -8.84 11.18
CA VAL A 207 -13.91 -7.51 11.12
C VAL A 207 -13.06 -7.30 12.36
N GLU A 208 -11.80 -6.88 12.19
CA GLU A 208 -10.84 -6.64 13.26
C GLU A 208 -10.00 -5.40 12.99
N LEU A 209 -9.52 -4.73 14.03
CA LEU A 209 -8.47 -3.72 13.88
C LEU A 209 -7.13 -4.40 13.57
N ALA A 210 -6.42 -3.90 12.57
CA ALA A 210 -5.04 -4.29 12.33
C ALA A 210 -4.10 -3.78 13.45
N TYR A 211 -2.91 -4.36 13.53
CA TYR A 211 -1.85 -3.94 14.43
C TYR A 211 -0.47 -4.17 13.78
N ASP A 212 0.55 -3.47 14.24
CA ASP A 212 1.90 -3.60 13.71
C ASP A 212 2.46 -5.00 13.91
N GLY A 213 2.93 -5.61 12.82
CA GLY A 213 3.39 -7.01 12.83
C GLY A 213 2.30 -8.05 12.59
N LEU A 214 1.04 -7.64 12.32
CA LEU A 214 -0.01 -8.57 11.92
C LEU A 214 0.39 -9.32 10.63
N VAL A 215 0.36 -10.64 10.70
CA VAL A 215 0.57 -11.53 9.54
C VAL A 215 -0.73 -12.24 9.23
N ILE A 216 -1.17 -12.14 7.98
CA ILE A 216 -2.37 -12.82 7.48
C ILE A 216 -2.02 -13.69 6.28
N GLU A 217 -2.52 -14.90 6.27
CA GLU A 217 -2.43 -15.79 5.11
C GLU A 217 -3.63 -15.58 4.20
N VAL A 218 -3.38 -15.45 2.91
CA VAL A 218 -4.42 -15.25 1.88
C VAL A 218 -4.30 -16.33 0.80
N GLU A 219 -5.44 -16.82 0.34
CA GLU A 219 -5.49 -17.73 -0.81
C GLU A 219 -5.16 -16.96 -2.10
N ARG A 220 -4.39 -17.59 -2.98
CA ARG A 220 -4.04 -17.05 -4.31
C ARG A 220 -5.19 -17.18 -5.29
#